data_41a113ff92de79f1b64272e4e89ce704
#
_entry.id   41a113ff92de79f1b64272e4e89ce704
#
_cell.length_a   1.000
_cell.length_b   1.000
_cell.length_c   1.000
_cell.angle_alpha   90.00
_cell.angle_beta   90.00
_cell.angle_gamma   90.00
#
_symmetry.space_group_name_H-M   'P 1'
#
loop_
_entity.id
_entity.type
_entity.pdbx_description
1 polymer ?
#
loop_
_entity_poly.entity_id
_entity_poly.type
_entity_poly.pdbx_seq_one_letter_code
_entity_poly.pdbx_strand_id
1 'polypeptide(L)'
;MAQQVKGVVARGKGAPVTVETIEVPDPGPGEALIEVQACGVCHTDLHYREGAINDDFPFLLGHEAAGIVEAVGPDVTEVAPGDFVILNWRAVCGECRSCRRGRPQYCFATHNATQKMTLDGRELSPALGIGAFAEKTLVAAGQATK
;
A
#
# COMPACT_ATOMS: atom_id res chain seq x y z
N MET A 1 -5.80 -10.96 13.50
CA MET A 1 -4.95 -10.17 14.44
C MET A 1 -3.88 -9.44 13.63
N ALA A 2 -3.56 -8.21 14.01
CA ALA A 2 -2.50 -7.46 13.36
C ALA A 2 -1.15 -8.20 13.46
N GLN A 3 -0.34 -8.11 12.41
CA GLN A 3 0.98 -8.74 12.37
C GLN A 3 2.06 -7.67 12.54
N GLN A 4 3.12 -8.04 13.25
CA GLN A 4 4.30 -7.19 13.36
C GLN A 4 5.33 -7.62 12.33
N VAL A 5 5.75 -6.70 11.48
CA VAL A 5 6.70 -6.93 10.40
C VAL A 5 7.73 -5.79 10.36
N LYS A 6 8.82 -6.00 9.66
CA LYS A 6 9.81 -4.95 9.45
C LYS A 6 9.46 -4.12 8.22
N GLY A 7 9.67 -2.81 8.34
CA GLY A 7 9.46 -1.86 7.25
C GLY A 7 10.46 -0.71 7.31
N VAL A 8 10.67 -0.07 6.17
CA VAL A 8 11.56 1.09 6.03
C VAL A 8 10.73 2.36 6.19
N VAL A 9 11.01 3.10 7.25
CA VAL A 9 10.23 4.26 7.68
C VAL A 9 11.04 5.55 7.54
N ALA A 10 10.41 6.57 6.98
CA ALA A 10 10.88 7.96 7.02
C ALA A 10 10.12 8.67 8.14
N ARG A 11 10.77 8.89 9.28
CA ARG A 11 10.12 9.46 10.47
C ARG A 11 9.87 10.95 10.38
N GLY A 12 10.73 11.67 9.68
CA GLY A 12 10.65 13.11 9.56
C GLY A 12 11.38 13.64 8.34
N LYS A 13 11.08 14.86 7.98
CA LYS A 13 11.62 15.55 6.81
C LYS A 13 13.15 15.57 6.82
N GLY A 14 13.77 15.00 5.81
CA GLY A 14 15.22 14.97 5.65
C GLY A 14 15.95 14.02 6.59
N ALA A 15 15.25 13.35 7.50
CA ALA A 15 15.88 12.39 8.41
C ALA A 15 16.31 11.12 7.66
N PRO A 16 17.35 10.42 8.12
CA PRO A 16 17.67 9.11 7.58
C PRO A 16 16.50 8.14 7.74
N VAL A 17 16.29 7.29 6.73
CA VAL A 17 15.31 6.21 6.84
C VAL A 17 15.80 5.15 7.81
N THR A 18 14.88 4.51 8.50
CA THR A 18 15.17 3.46 9.49
C THR A 18 14.34 2.22 9.22
N VAL A 19 14.91 1.05 9.53
CA VAL A 19 14.16 -0.21 9.53
C VAL A 19 13.52 -0.38 10.89
N GLU A 20 12.20 -0.43 10.94
CA GLU A 20 11.46 -0.48 12.20
C GLU A 20 10.39 -1.57 12.15
N THR A 21 9.95 -2.00 13.32
CA THR A 21 8.83 -2.92 13.45
C THR A 21 7.53 -2.13 13.36
N ILE A 22 6.71 -2.48 12.38
CA ILE A 22 5.41 -1.86 12.14
C ILE A 22 4.30 -2.87 12.35
N GLU A 23 3.08 -2.41 12.57
CA GLU A 23 1.89 -3.25 12.63
C GLU A 23 1.09 -3.15 11.35
N VAL A 24 0.79 -4.32 10.78
CA VAL A 24 -0.07 -4.46 9.60
C VAL A 24 -1.35 -5.15 10.04
N PRO A 25 -2.51 -4.50 9.93
CA PRO A 25 -3.78 -5.12 10.33
C PRO A 25 -4.19 -6.25 9.39
N ASP A 26 -5.05 -7.14 9.87
CA ASP A 26 -5.70 -8.12 9.02
C ASP A 26 -6.57 -7.39 7.98
N PRO A 27 -6.70 -7.93 6.77
CA PRO A 27 -7.48 -7.27 5.73
C PRO A 27 -8.97 -7.19 6.11
N GLY A 28 -9.52 -5.99 6.04
CA GLY A 28 -10.93 -5.73 6.16
C GLY A 28 -11.66 -5.87 4.82
N PRO A 29 -12.94 -5.48 4.75
CA PRO A 29 -13.71 -5.57 3.50
C PRO A 29 -13.01 -4.86 2.35
N GLY A 30 -12.85 -5.53 1.22
CA GLY A 30 -12.23 -4.99 0.03
C GLY A 30 -10.70 -4.83 0.09
N GLU A 31 -10.06 -5.42 1.10
CA GLU A 31 -8.61 -5.30 1.32
C GLU A 31 -7.88 -6.62 1.13
N ALA A 32 -6.59 -6.54 0.81
CA ALA A 32 -5.72 -7.69 0.67
C ALA A 32 -4.40 -7.45 1.42
N LEU A 33 -3.94 -8.48 2.12
CA LEU A 33 -2.63 -8.52 2.76
C LEU A 33 -1.64 -9.18 1.82
N ILE A 34 -0.55 -8.49 1.52
CA ILE A 34 0.44 -8.92 0.55
C ILE A 34 1.77 -9.20 1.25
N GLU A 35 2.30 -10.41 1.05
CA GLU A 35 3.68 -10.73 1.38
C GLU A 35 4.57 -10.23 0.24
N VAL A 36 5.33 -9.17 0.51
CA VAL A 36 6.15 -8.51 -0.53
C VAL A 36 7.35 -9.37 -0.87
N GLN A 37 7.52 -9.66 -2.16
CA GLN A 37 8.65 -10.44 -2.66
C GLN A 37 9.76 -9.55 -3.22
N ALA A 38 9.40 -8.42 -3.81
CA ALA A 38 10.34 -7.45 -4.35
C ALA A 38 9.70 -6.07 -4.40
N CYS A 39 10.51 -5.05 -4.22
CA CYS A 39 10.09 -3.67 -4.39
C CYS A 39 11.23 -2.85 -5.02
N GLY A 40 10.93 -2.17 -6.10
CA GLY A 40 11.88 -1.27 -6.76
C GLY A 40 12.07 0.00 -5.95
N VAL A 41 13.21 0.65 -6.14
CA VAL A 41 13.54 1.96 -5.57
C VAL A 41 13.40 3.01 -6.66
N CYS A 42 12.61 4.03 -6.40
CA CYS A 42 12.32 5.12 -7.31
C CYS A 42 12.80 6.46 -6.71
N HIS A 43 13.08 7.42 -7.55
CA HIS A 43 13.45 8.77 -7.09
C HIS A 43 12.33 9.42 -6.24
N THR A 44 11.09 9.01 -6.44
CA THR A 44 9.94 9.45 -5.63
C THR A 44 10.10 9.10 -4.14
N ASP A 45 10.76 7.99 -3.81
CA ASP A 45 11.03 7.62 -2.41
C ASP A 45 11.93 8.67 -1.74
N LEU A 46 12.90 9.20 -2.47
CA LEU A 46 13.73 10.29 -1.99
C LEU A 46 12.90 11.56 -1.77
N HIS A 47 11.99 11.88 -2.68
CA HIS A 47 11.09 13.03 -2.53
C HIS A 47 10.19 12.90 -1.29
N TYR A 48 9.67 11.71 -1.00
CA TYR A 48 8.93 11.48 0.25
C TYR A 48 9.80 11.74 1.48
N ARG A 49 11.01 11.18 1.49
CA ARG A 49 11.95 11.38 2.59
C ARG A 49 12.27 12.85 2.82
N GLU A 50 12.46 13.61 1.76
CA GLU A 50 12.80 15.04 1.82
C GLU A 50 11.61 15.97 2.07
N GLY A 51 10.40 15.44 2.12
CA GLY A 51 9.18 16.22 2.34
C GLY A 51 8.75 17.01 1.11
N ALA A 52 9.19 16.62 -0.09
CA ALA A 52 8.82 17.31 -1.33
C ALA A 52 7.43 16.94 -1.83
N ILE A 53 6.83 15.86 -1.33
CA ILE A 53 5.48 15.45 -1.69
C ILE A 53 4.45 16.09 -0.74
N ASN A 54 4.58 15.80 0.57
CA ASN A 54 3.80 16.38 1.64
C ASN A 54 4.50 16.14 2.99
N ASP A 55 3.90 16.59 4.07
CA ASP A 55 4.47 16.49 5.42
C ASP A 55 3.77 15.45 6.30
N ASP A 56 3.08 14.46 5.72
CA ASP A 56 2.31 13.44 6.46
C ASP A 56 3.19 12.35 7.08
N PHE A 57 4.33 12.76 7.66
CA PHE A 57 5.23 11.83 8.35
C PHE A 57 4.58 11.21 9.60
N PRO A 58 4.96 9.97 9.96
CA PRO A 58 5.95 9.11 9.30
C PRO A 58 5.39 8.40 8.07
N PHE A 59 6.26 8.20 7.06
CA PHE A 59 5.93 7.44 5.87
C PHE A 59 6.51 6.03 5.91
N LEU A 60 5.74 5.05 5.47
CA LEU A 60 6.23 3.75 5.02
C LEU A 60 6.50 3.86 3.52
N LEU A 61 7.76 3.76 3.14
CA LEU A 61 8.19 3.96 1.76
C LEU A 61 7.96 2.71 0.89
N GLY A 62 8.21 2.85 -0.43
CA GLY A 62 8.09 1.79 -1.41
C GLY A 62 6.75 1.76 -2.12
N HIS A 63 6.78 1.75 -3.46
CA HIS A 63 5.56 1.80 -4.28
C HIS A 63 5.68 1.07 -5.63
N GLU A 64 6.75 0.30 -5.83
CA GLU A 64 6.97 -0.49 -7.05
C GLU A 64 7.10 -1.97 -6.69
N ALA A 65 6.01 -2.55 -6.18
CA ALA A 65 6.07 -3.84 -5.51
C ALA A 65 5.38 -4.98 -6.26
N ALA A 66 5.92 -6.16 -6.07
CA ALA A 66 5.30 -7.43 -6.42
C ALA A 66 5.35 -8.36 -5.22
N GLY A 67 4.35 -9.21 -5.09
CA GLY A 67 4.26 -10.12 -3.96
C GLY A 67 3.19 -11.19 -4.10
N ILE A 68 3.00 -11.94 -3.04
CA ILE A 68 2.01 -13.01 -2.94
C ILE A 68 0.87 -12.54 -2.04
N VAL A 69 -0.36 -12.74 -2.48
CA VAL A 69 -1.53 -12.50 -1.64
C VAL A 69 -1.51 -13.52 -0.50
N GLU A 70 -1.42 -13.06 0.74
CA GLU A 70 -1.43 -13.92 1.93
C GLU A 70 -2.86 -14.14 2.42
N ALA A 71 -3.66 -13.07 2.47
CA ALA A 71 -5.03 -13.10 2.93
C ALA A 71 -5.84 -12.01 2.26
N VAL A 72 -7.15 -12.20 2.19
CA VAL A 72 -8.09 -11.22 1.67
C VAL A 72 -9.23 -11.01 2.66
N GLY A 73 -9.78 -9.82 2.66
CA GLY A 73 -10.95 -9.49 3.45
C GLY A 73 -12.25 -10.02 2.83
N PRO A 74 -13.38 -9.83 3.55
CA PRO A 74 -14.70 -10.19 3.02
C PRO A 74 -14.97 -9.49 1.68
N ASP A 75 -15.74 -10.18 0.83
CA ASP A 75 -16.21 -9.68 -0.47
C ASP A 75 -15.12 -9.41 -1.51
N VAL A 76 -13.87 -9.82 -1.27
CA VAL A 76 -12.79 -9.73 -2.27
C VAL A 76 -12.92 -10.86 -3.27
N THR A 77 -13.03 -10.51 -4.54
CA THR A 77 -13.15 -11.46 -5.66
C THR A 77 -12.04 -11.29 -6.71
N GLU A 78 -11.34 -10.16 -6.70
CA GLU A 78 -10.32 -9.83 -7.71
C GLU A 78 -9.07 -10.69 -7.59
N VAL A 79 -8.70 -11.03 -6.38
CA VAL A 79 -7.52 -11.84 -6.05
C VAL A 79 -7.85 -12.83 -4.93
N ALA A 80 -7.01 -13.85 -4.81
CA ALA A 80 -7.14 -14.89 -3.79
C ALA A 80 -5.78 -15.20 -3.16
N PRO A 81 -5.75 -15.75 -1.93
CA PRO A 81 -4.50 -16.20 -1.31
C PRO A 81 -3.72 -17.13 -2.24
N GLY A 82 -2.41 -16.90 -2.36
CA GLY A 82 -1.52 -17.63 -3.25
C GLY A 82 -1.30 -16.98 -4.62
N ASP A 83 -2.10 -15.99 -4.99
CA ASP A 83 -1.90 -15.27 -6.25
C ASP A 83 -0.64 -14.41 -6.19
N PHE A 84 0.16 -14.46 -7.26
CA PHE A 84 1.26 -13.52 -7.46
C PHE A 84 0.72 -12.25 -8.11
N VAL A 85 1.00 -11.10 -7.51
CA VAL A 85 0.43 -9.82 -7.92
C VAL A 85 1.46 -8.71 -8.03
N ILE A 86 1.17 -7.75 -8.90
CA ILE A 86 1.86 -6.46 -8.95
C ILE A 86 0.94 -5.41 -8.34
N LEU A 87 1.49 -4.51 -7.54
CA LEU A 87 0.71 -3.49 -6.84
C LEU A 87 0.66 -2.19 -7.62
N ASN A 88 -0.54 -1.68 -7.80
CA ASN A 88 -0.82 -0.36 -8.36
C ASN A 88 -1.03 0.66 -7.25
N TRP A 89 -0.84 1.92 -7.57
CA TRP A 89 -0.93 3.00 -6.58
C TRP A 89 -2.35 3.24 -6.08
N ARG A 90 -3.37 2.93 -6.87
CA ARG A 90 -4.76 3.17 -6.54
C ARG A 90 -5.67 2.12 -7.15
N ALA A 91 -6.72 1.76 -6.44
CA ALA A 91 -7.82 0.98 -6.98
C ALA A 91 -8.81 1.90 -7.68
N VAL A 92 -9.42 1.42 -8.77
CA VAL A 92 -10.49 2.14 -9.46
C VAL A 92 -11.85 1.76 -8.87
N CYS A 93 -12.81 2.67 -8.91
CA CYS A 93 -14.12 2.42 -8.31
C CYS A 93 -15.02 1.47 -9.13
N GLY A 94 -14.79 1.34 -10.43
CA GLY A 94 -15.61 0.50 -11.31
C GLY A 94 -16.98 1.08 -11.69
N GLU A 95 -17.43 2.14 -11.04
CA GLU A 95 -18.80 2.63 -11.12
C GLU A 95 -18.96 4.01 -11.76
N CYS A 96 -17.91 4.83 -11.72
CA CYS A 96 -17.99 6.19 -12.28
C CYS A 96 -18.12 6.18 -13.80
N ARG A 97 -18.48 7.31 -14.37
CA ARG A 97 -18.67 7.45 -15.79
C ARG A 97 -17.47 6.97 -16.63
N SER A 98 -16.26 7.23 -16.19
CA SER A 98 -15.05 6.81 -16.89
C SER A 98 -14.85 5.29 -16.83
N CYS A 99 -15.05 4.68 -15.68
CA CYS A 99 -14.97 3.22 -15.52
C CYS A 99 -16.01 2.51 -16.38
N ARG A 100 -17.26 3.00 -16.38
CA ARG A 100 -18.35 2.42 -17.19
C ARG A 100 -18.12 2.52 -18.69
N ARG A 101 -17.34 3.50 -19.14
CA ARG A 101 -16.95 3.67 -20.54
C ARG A 101 -15.71 2.85 -20.93
N GLY A 102 -15.19 2.01 -20.04
CA GLY A 102 -13.98 1.24 -20.30
C GLY A 102 -12.69 2.05 -20.22
N ARG A 103 -12.72 3.16 -19.50
CA ARG A 103 -11.55 4.05 -19.31
C ARG A 103 -11.24 4.24 -17.83
N PRO A 104 -10.90 3.14 -17.11
CA PRO A 104 -10.65 3.20 -15.67
C PRO A 104 -9.44 4.07 -15.30
N GLN A 105 -8.50 4.28 -16.22
CA GLN A 105 -7.36 5.19 -16.00
C GLN A 105 -7.79 6.64 -15.72
N TYR A 106 -9.01 7.00 -16.05
CA TYR A 106 -9.61 8.31 -15.75
C TYR A 106 -10.64 8.23 -14.63
N CYS A 107 -10.53 7.25 -13.75
CA CYS A 107 -11.44 7.09 -12.63
C CYS A 107 -11.49 8.35 -11.75
N PHE A 108 -12.70 8.79 -11.40
CA PHE A 108 -12.91 9.97 -10.55
C PHE A 108 -12.85 9.66 -9.05
N ALA A 109 -12.97 8.39 -8.68
CA ALA A 109 -13.10 7.95 -7.29
C ALA A 109 -12.14 6.79 -6.98
N THR A 110 -10.86 6.99 -7.28
CA THR A 110 -9.82 6.03 -6.90
C THR A 110 -9.68 5.96 -5.40
N HIS A 111 -9.30 4.79 -4.88
CA HIS A 111 -9.16 4.56 -3.45
C HIS A 111 -7.97 3.66 -3.11
N ASN A 112 -7.60 3.65 -1.83
CA ASN A 112 -6.60 2.78 -1.24
C ASN A 112 -7.24 2.01 -0.08
N ALA A 113 -6.45 1.22 0.65
CA ALA A 113 -6.94 0.56 1.86
C ALA A 113 -7.45 1.59 2.87
N THR A 114 -8.54 1.28 3.55
CA THR A 114 -9.11 2.16 4.57
C THR A 114 -8.43 1.98 5.92
N GLN A 115 -8.05 0.75 6.27
CA GLN A 115 -7.27 0.51 7.47
C GLN A 115 -5.84 1.00 7.29
N LYS A 116 -5.25 1.49 8.37
CA LYS A 116 -3.89 2.02 8.37
C LYS A 116 -2.93 1.08 9.06
N MET A 117 -1.75 0.93 8.49
CA MET A 117 -0.60 0.36 9.18
C MET A 117 -0.14 1.36 10.23
N THR A 118 0.46 0.90 11.32
CA THR A 118 0.86 1.75 12.43
C THR A 118 2.30 1.50 12.87
N LEU A 119 2.88 2.53 13.45
CA LEU A 119 4.19 2.49 14.10
C LEU A 119 4.06 3.09 15.50
N ASP A 120 4.31 2.29 16.54
CA ASP A 120 4.17 2.70 17.94
C ASP A 120 2.79 3.32 18.23
N GLY A 121 1.73 2.74 17.66
CA GLY A 121 0.36 3.22 17.78
C GLY A 121 0.02 4.45 16.93
N ARG A 122 0.97 4.98 16.16
CA ARG A 122 0.75 6.11 15.25
C ARG A 122 0.49 5.62 13.84
N GLU A 123 -0.40 6.29 13.14
CA GLU A 123 -0.70 6.01 11.75
C GLU A 123 0.53 6.23 10.86
N LEU A 124 0.88 5.22 10.03
CA LEU A 124 1.87 5.34 8.98
C LEU A 124 1.18 5.77 7.68
N SER A 125 1.78 6.75 7.01
CA SER A 125 1.34 7.13 5.67
C SER A 125 2.02 6.24 4.63
N PRO A 126 1.28 5.43 3.87
CA PRO A 126 1.89 4.58 2.85
C PRO A 126 2.27 5.40 1.63
N ALA A 127 3.52 5.32 1.18
CA ALA A 127 3.97 6.01 -0.03
C ALA A 127 3.15 5.56 -1.24
N LEU A 128 2.53 6.51 -1.93
CA LEU A 128 1.61 6.28 -3.06
C LEU A 128 0.52 5.22 -2.76
N GLY A 129 0.07 5.16 -1.51
CA GLY A 129 -0.99 4.25 -1.09
C GLY A 129 -0.59 2.78 -1.02
N ILE A 130 0.70 2.46 -1.05
CA ILE A 130 1.20 1.08 -1.00
C ILE A 130 2.06 0.85 0.24
N GLY A 131 3.18 1.57 0.41
CA GLY A 131 4.09 1.36 1.52
C GLY A 131 4.68 -0.05 1.51
N ALA A 132 5.52 -0.36 0.54
CA ALA A 132 5.95 -1.74 0.29
C ALA A 132 7.42 -2.03 0.58
N PHE A 133 8.18 -1.08 1.13
CA PHE A 133 9.48 -1.42 1.74
C PHE A 133 9.25 -2.06 3.11
N ALA A 134 8.54 -3.18 3.08
CA ALA A 134 8.16 -3.93 4.26
C ALA A 134 8.01 -5.41 3.88
N GLU A 135 8.08 -6.28 4.88
CA GLU A 135 7.85 -7.72 4.65
C GLU A 135 6.42 -7.97 4.18
N LYS A 136 5.46 -7.19 4.69
CA LYS A 136 4.05 -7.26 4.31
C LYS A 136 3.45 -5.88 4.23
N THR A 137 2.46 -5.72 3.37
CA THR A 137 1.70 -4.47 3.24
C THR A 137 0.22 -4.76 3.03
N LEU A 138 -0.62 -3.81 3.44
CA LEU A 138 -2.07 -3.87 3.28
C LEU A 138 -2.49 -2.89 2.18
N VAL A 139 -3.23 -3.39 1.19
CA VAL A 139 -3.73 -2.59 0.07
C VAL A 139 -5.21 -2.84 -0.16
N ALA A 140 -5.88 -1.94 -0.87
CA ALA A 140 -7.19 -2.26 -1.43
C ALA A 140 -7.03 -3.38 -2.47
N ALA A 141 -7.94 -4.34 -2.50
CA ALA A 141 -7.82 -5.49 -3.40
C ALA A 141 -7.68 -5.08 -4.88
N GLY A 142 -8.35 -4.00 -5.28
CA GLY A 142 -8.24 -3.45 -6.63
C GLY A 142 -6.89 -2.84 -6.99
N GLN A 143 -5.98 -2.67 -6.02
CA GLN A 143 -4.61 -2.27 -6.29
C GLN A 143 -3.72 -3.45 -6.70
N ALA A 144 -4.18 -4.68 -6.50
CA ALA A 144 -3.43 -5.89 -6.80
C ALA A 144 -3.84 -6.43 -8.18
N THR A 145 -2.88 -6.52 -9.09
CA THR A 145 -3.07 -7.07 -10.43
C THR A 145 -2.35 -8.41 -10.53
N LYS A 146 -3.13 -9.45 -10.82
CA LYS A 146 -2.64 -10.82 -10.99
C LYS A 146 -1.93 -11.01 -12.33
#